data_26f36204eea829e44aa89319c2089c29
#
_entry.id   26f36204eea829e44aa89319c2089c29
#
_cell.length_a   1.000
_cell.length_b   1.000
_cell.length_c   1.000
_cell.angle_alpha   90.00
_cell.angle_beta   90.00
_cell.angle_gamma   90.00
#
_symmetry.space_group_name_H-M   'P 1'
#
loop_
_entity.id
_entity.type
_entity.pdbx_description
1 polymer ?
#
loop_
_entity_poly.entity_id
_entity_poly.type
_entity_poly.pdbx_seq_one_letter_code
_entity_poly.pdbx_strand_id
1 'polypeptide(L)'
;MEIISGTTQIQLEKETAAAIGKFDGLHIGHRRLLEEILSRKKDGLAACVFTFDPPPAVFFGFTDGKELTTKEEKRLLFQRMGVDILIEFPLREETAAMPPEEFAREILAGQMQVRFLAAGTDLAFGARGAGDAALLQRLGPELGFEVK
;
A
#
# COMPACT_ATOMS: atom_id res chain seq x y z
N MET A 1 -16.57 0.27 0.59
CA MET A 1 -15.13 -0.03 0.43
C MET A 1 -14.97 -1.51 0.14
N GLU A 2 -14.26 -1.82 -0.92
CA GLU A 2 -13.90 -3.21 -1.23
C GLU A 2 -12.66 -3.60 -0.44
N ILE A 3 -12.65 -4.80 0.15
CA ILE A 3 -11.51 -5.32 0.90
C ILE A 3 -10.98 -6.56 0.18
N ILE A 4 -9.70 -6.52 -0.19
CA ILE A 4 -9.01 -7.65 -0.81
C ILE A 4 -7.97 -8.15 0.19
N SER A 5 -8.15 -9.37 0.69
CA SER A 5 -7.35 -9.94 1.76
C SER A 5 -7.08 -11.41 1.49
N GLY A 6 -5.92 -11.90 1.92
CA GLY A 6 -5.56 -13.31 1.83
C GLY A 6 -5.20 -13.82 0.44
N THR A 7 -5.03 -12.93 -0.55
CA THR A 7 -4.67 -13.30 -1.92
C THR A 7 -3.62 -12.37 -2.49
N THR A 8 -2.78 -12.90 -3.37
CA THR A 8 -1.82 -12.14 -4.16
C THR A 8 -2.35 -11.83 -5.56
N GLN A 9 -3.55 -12.30 -5.89
CA GLN A 9 -4.22 -12.07 -7.18
C GLN A 9 -5.19 -10.92 -7.03
N ILE A 10 -4.71 -9.70 -7.27
CA ILE A 10 -5.47 -8.48 -6.99
C ILE A 10 -6.36 -8.08 -8.15
N GLN A 11 -5.84 -7.93 -9.36
CA GLN A 11 -6.57 -7.68 -10.61
C GLN A 11 -7.67 -6.61 -10.51
N LEU A 12 -7.27 -5.36 -10.24
CA LEU A 12 -8.23 -4.25 -10.19
C LEU A 12 -8.66 -3.83 -11.59
N GLU A 13 -9.93 -3.47 -11.72
CA GLU A 13 -10.51 -3.03 -13.00
C GLU A 13 -10.39 -1.54 -13.25
N LYS A 14 -10.07 -0.76 -12.21
CA LYS A 14 -9.94 0.70 -12.31
C LYS A 14 -8.52 1.14 -12.03
N GLU A 15 -8.14 2.25 -12.64
CA GLU A 15 -6.90 2.92 -12.30
C GLU A 15 -6.99 3.51 -10.91
N THR A 16 -5.90 3.47 -10.15
CA THR A 16 -5.92 3.83 -8.73
C THR A 16 -4.93 4.92 -8.37
N ALA A 17 -5.29 5.65 -7.32
CA ALA A 17 -4.37 6.44 -6.52
C ALA A 17 -4.15 5.65 -5.22
N ALA A 18 -2.95 5.18 -4.98
CA ALA A 18 -2.68 4.24 -3.89
C ALA A 18 -1.76 4.85 -2.83
N ALA A 19 -2.00 4.50 -1.58
CA ALA A 19 -1.09 4.79 -0.47
C ALA A 19 -0.60 3.47 0.09
N ILE A 20 0.71 3.35 0.26
CA ILE A 20 1.35 2.16 0.83
C ILE A 20 1.88 2.50 2.21
N GLY A 21 1.58 1.68 3.20
CA GLY A 21 2.12 1.85 4.54
C GLY A 21 1.58 0.86 5.54
N LYS A 22 2.04 0.96 6.77
CA LYS A 22 1.54 0.16 7.89
C LYS A 22 0.24 0.74 8.42
N PHE A 23 0.15 2.04 8.46
CA PHE A 23 -1.01 2.79 8.98
C PHE A 23 -1.38 2.41 10.41
N ASP A 24 -0.40 2.04 11.24
CA ASP A 24 -0.63 1.74 12.63
C ASP A 24 -0.63 3.05 13.44
N GLY A 25 -1.70 3.28 14.20
CA GLY A 25 -1.86 4.48 15.02
C GLY A 25 -2.20 5.76 14.27
N LEU A 26 -2.32 5.74 12.96
CA LEU A 26 -2.69 6.86 12.08
C LEU A 26 -2.11 8.23 12.47
N HIS A 27 -0.81 8.36 12.28
CA HIS A 27 -0.09 9.62 12.50
C HIS A 27 -0.48 10.70 11.47
N ILE A 28 -0.10 11.94 11.75
CA ILE A 28 -0.31 13.09 10.84
C ILE A 28 0.24 12.80 9.45
N GLY A 29 1.42 12.18 9.35
CA GLY A 29 2.02 11.80 8.08
C GLY A 29 1.16 10.82 7.28
N HIS A 30 0.56 9.83 7.96
CA HIS A 30 -0.36 8.90 7.33
C HIS A 30 -1.61 9.60 6.80
N ARG A 31 -2.13 10.56 7.55
CA ARG A 31 -3.28 11.34 7.10
C ARG A 31 -2.98 12.11 5.83
N ARG A 32 -1.78 12.67 5.71
CA ARG A 32 -1.37 13.38 4.49
C ARG A 32 -1.34 12.44 3.29
N LEU A 33 -0.82 11.23 3.46
CA LEU A 33 -0.82 10.24 2.39
C LEU A 33 -2.25 9.90 1.95
N LEU A 34 -3.14 9.72 2.91
CA LEU A 34 -4.55 9.41 2.63
C LEU A 34 -5.25 10.61 1.95
N GLU A 35 -5.01 11.83 2.41
CA GLU A 35 -5.58 13.03 1.80
C GLU A 35 -5.13 13.17 0.35
N GLU A 36 -3.86 12.86 0.06
CA GLU A 36 -3.34 12.92 -1.30
C GLU A 36 -4.07 11.95 -2.25
N ILE A 37 -4.27 10.71 -1.82
CA ILE A 37 -4.99 9.76 -2.68
C ILE A 37 -6.46 10.09 -2.81
N LEU A 38 -7.09 10.58 -1.74
CA LEU A 38 -8.49 10.98 -1.77
C LEU A 38 -8.70 12.18 -2.70
N SER A 39 -7.74 13.10 -2.75
CA SER A 39 -7.81 14.24 -3.65
C SER A 39 -7.81 13.85 -5.12
N ARG A 40 -7.30 12.67 -5.46
CA ARG A 40 -7.24 12.19 -6.84
C ARG A 40 -8.53 11.53 -7.31
N LYS A 41 -9.53 11.37 -6.43
CA LYS A 41 -10.83 10.83 -6.85
C LYS A 41 -11.50 11.73 -7.89
N LYS A 42 -11.26 13.02 -7.83
CA LYS A 42 -11.75 13.98 -8.82
C LYS A 42 -11.18 13.73 -10.22
N ASP A 43 -10.02 13.06 -10.31
CA ASP A 43 -9.38 12.71 -11.57
C ASP A 43 -9.84 11.34 -12.09
N GLY A 44 -10.83 10.74 -11.45
CA GLY A 44 -11.37 9.45 -11.84
C GLY A 44 -10.62 8.25 -11.29
N LEU A 45 -9.66 8.46 -10.39
CA LEU A 45 -8.89 7.37 -9.80
C LEU A 45 -9.60 6.84 -8.55
N ALA A 46 -9.60 5.52 -8.37
CA ALA A 46 -10.10 4.92 -7.14
C ALA A 46 -9.06 5.10 -6.03
N ALA A 47 -9.51 5.51 -4.85
CA ALA A 47 -8.61 5.65 -3.69
C ALA A 47 -8.34 4.28 -3.08
N CYS A 48 -7.08 3.85 -3.12
CA CYS A 48 -6.66 2.51 -2.70
C CYS A 48 -5.62 2.62 -1.58
N VAL A 49 -5.84 1.88 -0.49
CA VAL A 49 -4.84 1.72 0.57
C VAL A 49 -4.25 0.32 0.49
N PHE A 50 -2.93 0.23 0.54
CA PHE A 50 -2.21 -1.03 0.49
C PHE A 50 -1.44 -1.22 1.80
N THR A 51 -1.75 -2.29 2.52
CA THR A 51 -1.06 -2.68 3.75
C THR A 51 -0.60 -4.13 3.63
N PHE A 52 0.35 -4.51 4.49
CA PHE A 52 0.79 -5.91 4.59
C PHE A 52 0.10 -6.59 5.77
N ASP A 53 -0.21 -7.87 5.61
CA ASP A 53 -0.87 -8.68 6.63
C ASP A 53 -0.19 -10.06 6.72
N PRO A 54 0.54 -10.38 7.80
CA PRO A 54 0.77 -9.53 8.98
C PRO A 54 1.67 -8.33 8.67
N PRO A 55 1.73 -7.32 9.54
CA PRO A 55 2.67 -6.22 9.37
C PRO A 55 4.13 -6.73 9.33
N PRO A 56 5.02 -6.06 8.56
CA PRO A 56 6.40 -6.53 8.43
C PRO A 56 7.12 -6.74 9.76
N ALA A 57 6.90 -5.86 10.74
CA ALA A 57 7.54 -6.00 12.05
C ALA A 57 7.11 -7.28 12.77
N VAL A 58 5.86 -7.70 12.59
CA VAL A 58 5.35 -8.96 13.16
C VAL A 58 5.93 -10.15 12.40
N PHE A 59 5.88 -10.10 11.07
CA PHE A 59 6.37 -11.19 10.22
C PHE A 59 7.85 -11.50 10.49
N PHE A 60 8.68 -10.46 10.62
CA PHE A 60 10.12 -10.63 10.85
C PHE A 60 10.48 -10.81 12.32
N GLY A 61 9.48 -10.83 13.22
CA GLY A 61 9.71 -11.11 14.63
C GLY A 61 10.26 -9.94 15.45
N PHE A 62 10.11 -8.72 14.97
CA PHE A 62 10.58 -7.53 15.69
C PHE A 62 9.64 -7.06 16.80
N THR A 63 8.39 -7.51 16.78
CA THR A 63 7.39 -7.18 17.81
C THR A 63 6.59 -8.43 18.17
N ASP A 64 5.82 -8.32 19.27
CA ASP A 64 4.95 -9.40 19.75
C ASP A 64 3.59 -9.46 19.05
N GLY A 65 3.39 -8.68 18.02
CA GLY A 65 2.15 -8.65 17.26
C GLY A 65 1.10 -7.69 17.78
N LYS A 66 1.40 -6.93 18.82
CA LYS A 66 0.48 -5.92 19.34
C LYS A 66 0.58 -4.65 18.52
N GLU A 67 -0.52 -4.28 17.89
CA GLU A 67 -0.64 -3.05 17.12
C GLU A 67 -1.42 -2.02 17.93
N LEU A 68 -1.15 -0.73 17.68
CA LEU A 68 -1.92 0.37 18.28
C LEU A 68 -3.36 0.37 17.76
N THR A 69 -3.55 -0.06 16.52
CA THR A 69 -4.84 -0.10 15.86
C THR A 69 -5.09 -1.50 15.33
N THR A 70 -6.25 -2.09 15.65
CA THR A 70 -6.59 -3.41 15.15
C THR A 70 -6.93 -3.37 13.65
N LYS A 71 -6.93 -4.54 13.01
CA LYS A 71 -7.33 -4.68 11.61
C LYS A 71 -8.73 -4.14 11.37
N GLU A 72 -9.67 -4.49 12.26
CA GLU A 72 -11.06 -4.06 12.16
C GLU A 72 -11.20 -2.55 12.32
N GLU A 73 -10.46 -1.95 13.24
CA GLU A 73 -10.43 -0.51 13.44
C GLU A 73 -9.89 0.22 12.20
N LYS A 74 -8.83 -0.31 11.59
CA LYS A 74 -8.26 0.25 10.35
C LYS A 74 -9.29 0.21 9.22
N ARG A 75 -9.95 -0.93 9.05
CA ARG A 75 -10.98 -1.09 8.00
C ARG A 75 -12.10 -0.08 8.15
N LEU A 76 -12.60 0.07 9.37
CA LEU A 76 -13.67 1.02 9.65
C LEU A 76 -13.24 2.46 9.37
N LEU A 77 -12.03 2.81 9.79
CA LEU A 77 -11.49 4.15 9.63
C LEU A 77 -11.29 4.52 8.16
N PHE A 78 -10.69 3.62 7.38
CA PHE A 78 -10.52 3.86 5.95
C PHE A 78 -11.86 4.00 5.24
N GLN A 79 -12.82 3.19 5.61
CA GLN A 79 -14.17 3.28 5.04
C GLN A 79 -14.80 4.64 5.32
N ARG A 80 -14.68 5.13 6.55
CA ARG A 80 -15.21 6.44 6.95
C ARG A 80 -14.52 7.60 6.24
N MET A 81 -13.25 7.45 5.91
CA MET A 81 -12.48 8.46 5.19
C MET A 81 -12.81 8.53 3.71
N GLY A 82 -13.47 7.53 3.16
CA GLY A 82 -13.84 7.49 1.75
C GLY A 82 -12.90 6.68 0.87
N VAL A 83 -12.09 5.79 1.46
CA VAL A 83 -11.25 4.87 0.71
C VAL A 83 -12.14 3.89 -0.05
N ASP A 84 -11.84 3.67 -1.33
CA ASP A 84 -12.64 2.81 -2.19
C ASP A 84 -12.19 1.34 -2.11
N ILE A 85 -10.90 1.10 -1.97
CA ILE A 85 -10.32 -0.24 -1.97
C ILE A 85 -9.26 -0.34 -0.88
N LEU A 86 -9.34 -1.39 -0.06
CA LEU A 86 -8.30 -1.72 0.90
C LEU A 86 -7.70 -3.07 0.53
N ILE A 87 -6.37 -3.10 0.34
CA ILE A 87 -5.64 -4.33 0.07
C ILE A 87 -4.82 -4.69 1.28
N GLU A 88 -5.08 -5.87 1.84
CA GLU A 88 -4.31 -6.47 2.92
C GLU A 88 -3.48 -7.58 2.30
N PHE A 89 -2.30 -7.22 1.80
CA PHE A 89 -1.47 -8.11 1.00
C PHE A 89 -0.79 -9.14 1.90
N PRO A 90 -0.90 -10.45 1.60
CA PRO A 90 -0.32 -11.48 2.47
C PRO A 90 1.21 -11.40 2.47
N LEU A 91 1.78 -11.23 3.66
CA LEU A 91 3.23 -11.24 3.83
C LEU A 91 3.63 -12.66 4.25
N ARG A 92 4.23 -13.40 3.31
CA ARG A 92 4.70 -14.76 3.47
C ARG A 92 6.13 -14.83 2.96
N GLU A 93 6.79 -15.98 3.10
CA GLU A 93 8.15 -16.14 2.60
C GLU A 93 8.29 -15.76 1.12
N GLU A 94 7.35 -16.22 0.29
CA GLU A 94 7.40 -15.96 -1.15
C GLU A 94 7.25 -14.48 -1.46
N THR A 95 6.30 -13.80 -0.80
CA THR A 95 6.02 -12.39 -1.06
C THR A 95 7.07 -11.49 -0.42
N ALA A 96 7.58 -11.88 0.75
CA ALA A 96 8.66 -11.15 1.42
C ALA A 96 9.99 -11.24 0.65
N ALA A 97 10.17 -12.28 -0.15
CA ALA A 97 11.37 -12.48 -0.96
C ALA A 97 11.28 -11.85 -2.35
N MET A 98 10.13 -11.28 -2.71
CA MET A 98 9.92 -10.69 -4.03
C MET A 98 10.83 -9.48 -4.23
N PRO A 99 11.61 -9.41 -5.31
CA PRO A 99 12.41 -8.23 -5.60
C PRO A 99 11.56 -6.97 -5.66
N PRO A 100 12.01 -5.84 -5.10
CA PRO A 100 11.17 -4.63 -5.06
C PRO A 100 10.80 -4.10 -6.44
N GLU A 101 11.66 -4.25 -7.44
CA GLU A 101 11.33 -3.84 -8.81
C GLU A 101 10.21 -4.69 -9.40
N GLU A 102 10.24 -5.99 -9.15
CA GLU A 102 9.21 -6.92 -9.58
C GLU A 102 7.88 -6.59 -8.92
N PHE A 103 7.91 -6.31 -7.60
CA PHE A 103 6.72 -5.89 -6.86
C PHE A 103 6.10 -4.63 -7.48
N ALA A 104 6.91 -3.62 -7.77
CA ALA A 104 6.42 -2.37 -8.36
C ALA A 104 5.82 -2.61 -9.75
N ARG A 105 6.49 -3.41 -10.56
CA ARG A 105 6.07 -3.66 -11.95
C ARG A 105 4.82 -4.54 -12.03
N GLU A 106 4.81 -5.64 -11.30
CA GLU A 106 3.72 -6.62 -11.40
C GLU A 106 2.52 -6.28 -10.52
N ILE A 107 2.77 -5.84 -9.29
CA ILE A 107 1.68 -5.59 -8.33
C ILE A 107 1.15 -4.16 -8.50
N LEU A 108 2.01 -3.17 -8.34
CA LEU A 108 1.55 -1.78 -8.35
C LEU A 108 1.09 -1.34 -9.74
N ALA A 109 1.93 -1.47 -10.75
CA ALA A 109 1.57 -1.02 -12.09
C ALA A 109 0.65 -2.00 -12.81
N GLY A 110 0.92 -3.30 -12.71
CA GLY A 110 0.17 -4.32 -13.42
C GLY A 110 -1.20 -4.61 -12.82
N GLN A 111 -1.22 -5.17 -11.63
CA GLN A 111 -2.48 -5.63 -11.02
C GLN A 111 -3.32 -4.50 -10.41
N MET A 112 -2.70 -3.53 -9.78
CA MET A 112 -3.42 -2.43 -9.13
C MET A 112 -3.67 -1.25 -10.07
N GLN A 113 -3.06 -1.22 -11.23
CA GLN A 113 -3.17 -0.12 -12.18
C GLN A 113 -2.93 1.25 -11.53
N VAL A 114 -1.87 1.34 -10.72
CA VAL A 114 -1.54 2.58 -10.01
C VAL A 114 -1.15 3.66 -11.02
N ARG A 115 -1.71 4.86 -10.87
CA ARG A 115 -1.33 6.05 -11.64
C ARG A 115 -0.76 7.13 -10.74
N PHE A 116 -1.12 7.11 -9.47
CA PHE A 116 -0.58 8.01 -8.45
C PHE A 116 -0.29 7.18 -7.20
N LEU A 117 0.91 7.35 -6.65
CA LEU A 117 1.34 6.61 -5.47
C LEU A 117 1.83 7.58 -4.40
N ALA A 118 1.24 7.49 -3.21
CA ALA A 118 1.71 8.20 -2.04
C ALA A 118 2.46 7.22 -1.13
N ALA A 119 3.70 7.53 -0.81
CA ALA A 119 4.55 6.67 0.00
C ALA A 119 5.25 7.48 1.07
N GLY A 120 5.28 6.96 2.31
CA GLY A 120 6.00 7.60 3.39
C GLY A 120 7.50 7.49 3.23
N THR A 121 8.25 8.37 3.89
CA THR A 121 9.72 8.38 3.83
C THR A 121 10.34 7.17 4.51
N ASP A 122 9.58 6.51 5.39
CA ASP A 122 10.02 5.31 6.13
C ASP A 122 9.58 4.01 5.46
N LEU A 123 9.04 4.08 4.25
CA LEU A 123 8.58 2.88 3.54
C LEU A 123 9.75 1.96 3.21
N ALA A 124 9.59 0.67 3.54
CA ALA A 124 10.50 -0.39 3.11
C ALA A 124 9.64 -1.57 2.64
N PHE A 125 9.98 -2.14 1.48
CA PHE A 125 9.23 -3.25 0.91
C PHE A 125 10.16 -4.13 0.06
N GLY A 126 9.62 -5.28 -0.35
CA GLY A 126 10.37 -6.23 -1.17
C GLY A 126 11.42 -6.99 -0.38
N ALA A 127 12.24 -7.76 -1.10
CA ALA A 127 13.26 -8.61 -0.50
C ALA A 127 14.22 -7.80 0.36
N ARG A 128 14.37 -8.17 1.62
CA ARG A 128 15.27 -7.54 2.60
C ARG A 128 14.97 -6.06 2.83
N GLY A 129 13.75 -5.61 2.53
CA GLY A 129 13.40 -4.20 2.66
C GLY A 129 14.18 -3.28 1.70
N ALA A 130 14.66 -3.80 0.59
CA ALA A 130 15.47 -3.05 -0.35
C ALA A 130 14.68 -2.00 -1.13
N GLY A 131 13.35 -2.12 -1.19
CA GLY A 131 12.50 -1.12 -1.83
C GLY A 131 12.20 0.03 -0.89
N ASP A 132 12.15 1.23 -1.44
CA ASP A 132 11.84 2.45 -0.70
C ASP A 132 11.16 3.47 -1.61
N ALA A 133 10.82 4.65 -1.06
CA ALA A 133 10.17 5.70 -1.83
C ALA A 133 11.05 6.18 -2.99
N ALA A 134 12.37 6.23 -2.80
CA ALA A 134 13.30 6.66 -3.85
C ALA A 134 13.28 5.71 -5.05
N LEU A 135 13.23 4.40 -4.79
CA LEU A 135 13.12 3.41 -5.86
C LEU A 135 11.82 3.59 -6.64
N LEU A 136 10.71 3.82 -5.94
CA LEU A 136 9.42 4.04 -6.59
C LEU A 136 9.42 5.32 -7.42
N GLN A 137 10.07 6.38 -6.94
CA GLN A 137 10.20 7.62 -7.71
C GLN A 137 10.99 7.40 -8.98
N ARG A 138 12.02 6.57 -8.94
CA ARG A 138 12.82 6.22 -10.11
C ARG A 138 12.03 5.38 -11.11
N LEU A 139 11.26 4.41 -10.64
CA LEU A 139 10.50 3.49 -11.49
C LEU A 139 9.19 4.09 -11.99
N GLY A 140 8.63 5.07 -11.30
CA GLY A 140 7.32 5.65 -11.62
C GLY A 140 7.17 6.06 -13.09
N PRO A 141 8.09 6.88 -13.64
CA PRO A 141 8.00 7.30 -15.04
C PRO A 141 8.00 6.13 -16.03
N GLU A 142 8.77 5.08 -15.75
CA GLU A 142 8.79 3.88 -16.60
C GLU A 142 7.49 3.08 -16.51
N LEU A 143 6.89 3.03 -15.34
CA LEU A 143 5.73 2.20 -15.07
C LEU A 143 4.41 2.96 -15.21
N GLY A 144 4.46 4.26 -15.42
CA GLY A 144 3.28 5.06 -15.70
C GLY A 144 2.57 5.61 -14.45
N PHE A 145 3.28 5.81 -13.35
CA PHE A 145 2.67 6.43 -12.17
C PHE A 145 3.53 7.56 -11.61
N GLU A 146 2.83 8.54 -11.01
CA GLU A 146 3.44 9.64 -10.28
C GLU A 146 3.64 9.20 -8.81
N VAL A 147 4.76 9.58 -8.21
CA VAL A 147 5.05 9.27 -6.81
C VAL A 147 5.22 10.56 -6.02
N LYS A 148 4.59 10.60 -4.87
CA LYS A 148 4.67 11.77 -4.01
C LYS A 148 4.96 11.40 -2.55
#